data_549bb9424e3b5094da6e003b518caa8b
#
_entry.id   549bb9424e3b5094da6e003b518caa8b
#
_cell.length_a   1.000
_cell.length_b   1.000
_cell.length_c   1.000
_cell.angle_alpha   90.00
_cell.angle_beta   90.00
_cell.angle_gamma   90.00
#
_symmetry.space_group_name_H-M   'P 1'
#
loop_
_entity.id
_entity.type
_entity.pdbx_description
1 polymer ?
#
loop_
_entity_poly.entity_id
_entity_poly.type
_entity_poly.pdbx_seq_one_letter_code
_entity_poly.pdbx_strand_id
1 'polypeptide(L)'
;MNNSLIQYFIKFGHLVLPEIGTLKWQKQEAYWESNTLIAPKEQIVLESVYENPSKQFYTFVAEDLGLSIEQATIQFDIYLKEFTNQAIASLNIGNLGTLHKNASQYSWNNLYNGENYFKNITPVAAPIVKEKDSKVSSNKSSIWIIWTLIITSIAIILILYKQS
;
A
#
# COMPACT_ATOMS: atom_id res chain seq x y z
N MET A 1 -27.36 9.42 -5.78
CA MET A 1 -26.53 8.43 -6.49
C MET A 1 -25.04 8.74 -6.44
N ASN A 2 -24.56 9.87 -6.95
CA ASN A 2 -23.11 10.16 -7.01
C ASN A 2 -22.41 10.05 -5.63
N ASN A 3 -23.01 10.63 -4.59
CA ASN A 3 -22.45 10.55 -3.22
C ASN A 3 -22.35 9.10 -2.70
N SER A 4 -23.36 8.28 -2.97
CA SER A 4 -23.37 6.86 -2.60
C SER A 4 -22.24 6.08 -3.28
N LEU A 5 -21.94 6.39 -4.56
CA LEU A 5 -20.82 5.76 -5.28
C LEU A 5 -19.47 6.15 -4.67
N ILE A 6 -19.30 7.42 -4.30
CA ILE A 6 -18.08 7.91 -3.64
C ILE A 6 -17.89 7.20 -2.29
N GLN A 7 -18.93 7.15 -1.47
CA GLN A 7 -18.85 6.50 -0.16
C GLN A 7 -18.60 5.01 -0.26
N TYR A 8 -19.23 4.34 -1.23
CA TYR A 8 -18.98 2.93 -1.49
C TYR A 8 -17.51 2.70 -1.89
N PHE A 9 -17.00 3.49 -2.84
CA PHE A 9 -15.61 3.38 -3.28
C PHE A 9 -14.61 3.60 -2.14
N ILE A 10 -14.83 4.63 -1.30
CA ILE A 10 -13.96 4.91 -0.15
C ILE A 10 -13.99 3.75 0.85
N LYS A 11 -15.18 3.16 1.07
CA LYS A 11 -15.35 2.06 2.05
C LYS A 11 -14.79 0.73 1.58
N PHE A 12 -14.94 0.40 0.29
CA PHE A 12 -14.62 -0.92 -0.23
C PHE A 12 -13.40 -0.95 -1.18
N GLY A 13 -12.91 0.21 -1.58
CA GLY A 13 -11.71 0.34 -2.42
C GLY A 13 -11.88 0.00 -3.88
N HIS A 14 -13.08 -0.37 -4.31
CA HIS A 14 -13.41 -0.66 -5.70
C HIS A 14 -14.85 -0.27 -6.02
N LEU A 15 -15.11 0.05 -7.29
CA LEU A 15 -16.45 0.38 -7.79
C LEU A 15 -16.59 -0.19 -9.20
N VAL A 16 -17.51 -1.14 -9.34
CA VAL A 16 -17.85 -1.77 -10.63
C VAL A 16 -18.87 -0.90 -11.35
N LEU A 17 -18.54 -0.50 -12.56
CA LEU A 17 -19.41 0.23 -13.47
C LEU A 17 -19.70 -0.66 -14.69
N PRO A 18 -20.89 -1.26 -14.82
CA PRO A 18 -21.24 -2.12 -15.93
C PRO A 18 -20.96 -1.49 -17.27
N GLU A 19 -20.43 -2.25 -18.23
CA GLU A 19 -20.06 -1.82 -19.59
C GLU A 19 -18.93 -0.79 -19.68
N ILE A 20 -18.45 -0.27 -18.56
CA ILE A 20 -17.43 0.77 -18.50
C ILE A 20 -16.11 0.20 -17.99
N GLY A 21 -16.17 -0.53 -16.87
CA GLY A 21 -15.02 -1.10 -16.21
C GLY A 21 -15.10 -0.99 -14.69
N THR A 22 -13.99 -1.25 -14.03
CA THR A 22 -13.90 -1.22 -12.57
C THR A 22 -12.90 -0.17 -12.12
N LEU A 23 -13.34 0.78 -11.32
CA LEU A 23 -12.46 1.70 -10.59
C LEU A 23 -11.89 0.98 -9.39
N LYS A 24 -10.58 1.09 -9.16
CA LYS A 24 -9.92 0.54 -7.98
C LYS A 24 -8.71 1.35 -7.56
N TRP A 25 -8.31 1.18 -6.30
CA TRP A 25 -7.04 1.69 -5.82
C TRP A 25 -5.88 0.87 -6.38
N GLN A 26 -4.93 1.57 -6.96
CA GLN A 26 -3.64 1.00 -7.34
C GLN A 26 -2.55 1.64 -6.48
N LYS A 27 -1.79 0.79 -5.80
CA LYS A 27 -0.62 1.19 -5.02
C LYS A 27 0.63 0.94 -5.84
N GLN A 28 1.46 1.94 -5.93
CA GLN A 28 2.83 1.83 -6.43
C GLN A 28 3.75 1.88 -5.22
N GLU A 29 4.54 0.84 -5.04
CA GLU A 29 5.54 0.79 -3.97
C GLU A 29 6.64 1.81 -4.20
N ALA A 30 7.34 2.19 -3.13
CA ALA A 30 8.54 3.01 -3.25
C ALA A 30 9.61 2.28 -4.06
N TYR A 31 10.28 2.99 -4.95
CA TYR A 31 11.35 2.42 -5.77
C TYR A 31 12.51 3.41 -5.94
N TRP A 32 13.68 2.88 -6.24
CA TRP A 32 14.83 3.69 -6.53
C TRP A 32 14.88 4.08 -8.02
N GLU A 33 14.98 5.36 -8.28
CA GLU A 33 15.24 5.89 -9.61
C GLU A 33 16.54 6.69 -9.56
N SER A 34 17.57 6.17 -10.24
CA SER A 34 18.92 6.72 -10.17
C SER A 34 19.44 6.80 -8.73
N ASN A 35 19.43 7.96 -8.11
CA ASN A 35 19.90 8.18 -6.73
C ASN A 35 18.82 8.79 -5.82
N THR A 36 17.56 8.66 -6.23
CA THR A 36 16.41 9.20 -5.49
C THR A 36 15.45 8.09 -5.15
N LEU A 37 15.05 8.00 -3.90
CA LEU A 37 13.96 7.12 -3.48
C LEU A 37 12.65 7.81 -3.82
N ILE A 38 11.95 7.27 -4.83
CA ILE A 38 10.62 7.73 -5.22
C ILE A 38 9.63 7.20 -4.19
N ALA A 39 8.86 8.11 -3.62
CA ALA A 39 7.88 7.79 -2.60
C ALA A 39 6.76 6.87 -3.16
N PRO A 40 6.16 6.03 -2.32
CA PRO A 40 5.01 5.23 -2.72
C PRO A 40 3.85 6.15 -3.11
N LYS A 41 3.13 5.76 -4.15
CA LYS A 41 1.98 6.52 -4.67
C LYS A 41 0.73 5.67 -4.63
N GLU A 42 -0.38 6.30 -4.33
CA GLU A 42 -1.70 5.69 -4.49
C GLU A 42 -2.48 6.47 -5.53
N GLN A 43 -3.08 5.76 -6.47
CA GLN A 43 -3.91 6.37 -7.51
C GLN A 43 -5.15 5.51 -7.75
N ILE A 44 -6.19 6.14 -8.27
CA ILE A 44 -7.38 5.44 -8.72
C ILE A 44 -7.22 5.16 -10.21
N VAL A 45 -7.43 3.92 -10.60
CA VAL A 45 -7.35 3.49 -12.01
C VAL A 45 -8.66 2.89 -12.46
N LEU A 46 -8.97 3.07 -13.74
CA LEU A 46 -10.06 2.38 -14.41
C LEU A 46 -9.49 1.16 -15.13
N GLU A 47 -9.91 -0.02 -14.72
CA GLU A 47 -9.60 -1.27 -15.42
C GLU A 47 -10.77 -1.66 -16.32
N SER A 48 -10.45 -2.10 -17.53
CA SER A 48 -11.46 -2.59 -18.49
C SER A 48 -11.88 -4.02 -18.15
N VAL A 49 -12.26 -4.24 -16.89
CA VAL A 49 -12.83 -5.51 -16.41
C VAL A 49 -14.33 -5.32 -16.27
N TYR A 50 -15.08 -6.03 -17.12
CA TYR A 50 -16.53 -5.89 -17.20
C TYR A 50 -17.19 -6.94 -16.29
N GLU A 51 -17.56 -6.51 -15.11
CA GLU A 51 -18.26 -7.30 -14.10
C GLU A 51 -19.61 -6.67 -13.79
N ASN A 52 -20.48 -7.44 -13.15
CA ASN A 52 -21.69 -6.88 -12.57
C ASN A 52 -21.45 -6.49 -11.11
N PRO A 53 -22.04 -5.39 -10.64
CA PRO A 53 -21.97 -5.01 -9.24
C PRO A 53 -22.49 -6.12 -8.33
N SER A 54 -21.83 -6.28 -7.20
CA SER A 54 -22.22 -7.30 -6.23
C SER A 54 -23.54 -6.96 -5.52
N LYS A 55 -24.19 -7.96 -4.93
CA LYS A 55 -25.35 -7.73 -4.07
C LYS A 55 -25.03 -6.74 -2.94
N GLN A 56 -23.81 -6.77 -2.42
CA GLN A 56 -23.33 -5.86 -1.38
C GLN A 56 -23.37 -4.39 -1.84
N PHE A 57 -23.02 -4.12 -3.09
CA PHE A 57 -23.10 -2.79 -3.67
C PHE A 57 -24.56 -2.27 -3.68
N TYR A 58 -25.48 -3.07 -4.21
CA TYR A 58 -26.89 -2.65 -4.26
C TYR A 58 -27.51 -2.50 -2.87
N THR A 59 -27.14 -3.36 -1.91
CA THR A 59 -27.58 -3.21 -0.53
C THR A 59 -27.08 -1.88 0.08
N PHE A 60 -25.80 -1.56 -0.14
CA PHE A 60 -25.22 -0.31 0.35
C PHE A 60 -25.91 0.93 -0.25
N VAL A 61 -26.15 0.93 -1.58
CA VAL A 61 -26.83 2.03 -2.26
C VAL A 61 -28.28 2.16 -1.79
N ALA A 62 -28.97 1.04 -1.59
CA ALA A 62 -30.33 1.02 -1.09
C ALA A 62 -30.43 1.63 0.32
N GLU A 63 -29.54 1.25 1.22
CA GLU A 63 -29.46 1.81 2.57
C GLU A 63 -29.15 3.31 2.58
N ASP A 64 -28.17 3.76 1.78
CA ASP A 64 -27.76 5.17 1.70
C ASP A 64 -28.86 6.06 1.13
N LEU A 65 -29.67 5.54 0.19
CA LEU A 65 -30.77 6.29 -0.45
C LEU A 65 -32.14 6.07 0.22
N GLY A 66 -32.25 5.16 1.19
CA GLY A 66 -33.54 4.80 1.82
C GLY A 66 -34.49 4.12 0.85
N LEU A 67 -33.98 3.26 -0.05
CA LEU A 67 -34.74 2.57 -1.11
C LEU A 67 -34.77 1.05 -0.86
N SER A 68 -35.63 0.34 -1.61
CA SER A 68 -35.48 -1.12 -1.74
C SER A 68 -34.28 -1.45 -2.66
N ILE A 69 -33.76 -2.68 -2.55
CA ILE A 69 -32.65 -3.13 -3.40
C ILE A 69 -33.05 -3.08 -4.88
N GLU A 70 -34.27 -3.47 -5.22
CA GLU A 70 -34.80 -3.41 -6.58
C GLU A 70 -34.85 -1.98 -7.11
N GLN A 71 -35.32 -1.03 -6.29
CA GLN A 71 -35.35 0.39 -6.66
C GLN A 71 -33.95 0.96 -6.82
N ALA A 72 -33.01 0.61 -5.93
CA ALA A 72 -31.62 1.03 -6.03
C ALA A 72 -30.96 0.49 -7.30
N THR A 73 -31.23 -0.75 -7.67
CA THR A 73 -30.75 -1.35 -8.93
C THR A 73 -31.26 -0.60 -10.14
N ILE A 74 -32.57 -0.32 -10.20
CA ILE A 74 -33.18 0.41 -11.32
C ILE A 74 -32.62 1.83 -11.40
N GLN A 75 -32.49 2.53 -10.28
CA GLN A 75 -31.94 3.89 -10.28
C GLN A 75 -30.46 3.93 -10.70
N PHE A 76 -29.67 2.96 -10.31
CA PHE A 76 -28.29 2.84 -10.74
C PHE A 76 -28.17 2.59 -12.23
N ASP A 77 -29.00 1.69 -12.79
CA ASP A 77 -29.04 1.41 -14.22
C ASP A 77 -29.46 2.64 -15.04
N ILE A 78 -30.47 3.39 -14.58
CA ILE A 78 -30.88 4.64 -15.22
C ILE A 78 -29.73 5.65 -15.20
N TYR A 79 -29.09 5.84 -14.05
CA TYR A 79 -27.98 6.76 -13.87
C TYR A 79 -26.80 6.44 -14.80
N LEU A 80 -26.44 5.17 -14.97
CA LEU A 80 -25.40 4.76 -15.91
C LEU A 80 -25.83 4.90 -17.35
N LYS A 81 -27.07 4.56 -17.70
CA LYS A 81 -27.61 4.71 -19.08
C LYS A 81 -27.62 6.15 -19.52
N GLU A 82 -27.94 7.11 -18.66
CA GLU A 82 -27.87 8.53 -18.98
C GLU A 82 -26.46 8.95 -19.40
N PHE A 83 -25.43 8.39 -18.78
CA PHE A 83 -24.04 8.63 -19.14
C PHE A 83 -23.61 7.84 -20.39
N THR A 84 -23.97 6.55 -20.47
CA THR A 84 -23.51 5.67 -21.57
C THR A 84 -24.20 5.95 -22.90
N ASN A 85 -25.41 6.48 -22.91
CA ASN A 85 -26.14 6.82 -24.13
C ASN A 85 -25.63 8.07 -24.87
N GLN A 86 -24.79 8.89 -24.21
CA GLN A 86 -24.20 10.05 -24.85
C GLN A 86 -22.92 9.66 -25.59
N ALA A 87 -22.69 10.24 -26.78
CA ALA A 87 -21.46 9.99 -27.54
C ALA A 87 -20.24 10.60 -26.86
N ILE A 88 -20.41 11.78 -26.26
CA ILE A 88 -19.40 12.47 -25.47
C ILE A 88 -20.04 12.84 -24.15
N ALA A 89 -19.51 12.34 -23.06
CA ALA A 89 -20.03 12.59 -21.72
C ALA A 89 -18.91 12.62 -20.67
N SER A 90 -19.19 13.26 -19.56
CA SER A 90 -18.33 13.23 -18.38
C SER A 90 -19.17 12.99 -17.14
N LEU A 91 -18.69 12.06 -16.31
CA LEU A 91 -19.27 11.69 -15.02
C LEU A 91 -18.30 12.05 -13.92
N ASN A 92 -18.62 13.08 -13.15
CA ASN A 92 -17.80 13.50 -12.03
C ASN A 92 -18.13 12.67 -10.80
N ILE A 93 -17.12 11.98 -10.26
CA ILE A 93 -17.22 11.20 -9.02
C ILE A 93 -16.54 11.98 -7.88
N GLY A 94 -17.00 13.18 -7.65
CA GLY A 94 -16.53 14.07 -6.59
C GLY A 94 -15.02 14.30 -6.63
N ASN A 95 -14.39 14.23 -5.46
CA ASN A 95 -12.94 14.44 -5.31
C ASN A 95 -12.09 13.25 -5.78
N LEU A 96 -12.70 12.15 -6.18
CA LEU A 96 -11.98 10.97 -6.66
C LEU A 96 -11.48 11.20 -8.09
N GLY A 97 -12.32 11.77 -8.95
CA GLY A 97 -11.95 12.03 -10.33
C GLY A 97 -13.15 12.17 -11.25
N THR A 98 -12.86 12.20 -12.54
CA THR A 98 -13.87 12.31 -13.59
C THR A 98 -13.69 11.21 -14.62
N LEU A 99 -14.76 10.49 -14.88
CA LEU A 99 -14.84 9.51 -15.95
C LEU A 99 -15.30 10.21 -17.23
N HIS A 100 -14.53 10.10 -18.29
CA HIS A 100 -14.84 10.66 -19.59
C HIS A 100 -15.18 9.54 -20.57
N LYS A 101 -16.20 9.79 -21.38
CA LYS A 101 -16.57 8.98 -22.53
C LYS A 101 -16.33 9.76 -23.82
N ASN A 102 -15.64 9.14 -24.76
CA ASN A 102 -15.46 9.65 -26.11
C ASN A 102 -15.73 8.51 -27.09
N ALA A 103 -16.87 8.60 -27.78
CA ALA A 103 -17.43 7.53 -28.59
C ALA A 103 -17.59 6.21 -27.77
N SER A 104 -16.77 5.21 -28.06
CA SER A 104 -16.76 3.92 -27.34
C SER A 104 -15.60 3.76 -26.36
N GLN A 105 -14.81 4.81 -26.14
CA GLN A 105 -13.67 4.76 -25.22
C GLN A 105 -14.01 5.46 -23.91
N TYR A 106 -13.59 4.83 -22.82
CA TYR A 106 -13.67 5.40 -21.48
C TYR A 106 -12.29 5.74 -20.96
N SER A 107 -12.15 6.88 -20.32
CA SER A 107 -10.91 7.30 -19.67
C SER A 107 -11.19 7.89 -18.30
N TRP A 108 -10.29 7.67 -17.37
CA TRP A 108 -10.38 8.17 -16.01
C TRP A 108 -9.37 9.29 -15.82
N ASN A 109 -9.85 10.45 -15.40
CA ASN A 109 -9.01 11.54 -14.94
C ASN A 109 -9.01 11.57 -13.41
N ASN A 110 -7.89 11.16 -12.83
CA ASN A 110 -7.72 11.09 -11.41
C ASN A 110 -7.52 12.48 -10.81
N LEU A 111 -8.44 12.93 -9.96
CA LEU A 111 -8.30 14.16 -9.17
C LEU A 111 -7.71 13.89 -7.78
N TYR A 112 -7.73 12.65 -7.34
CA TYR A 112 -7.10 12.26 -6.10
C TYR A 112 -5.58 12.29 -6.27
N ASN A 113 -4.94 13.20 -5.56
CA ASN A 113 -3.49 13.32 -5.57
C ASN A 113 -2.93 12.79 -4.24
N GLY A 114 -2.63 11.50 -4.19
CA GLY A 114 -1.98 10.84 -3.04
C GLY A 114 -0.50 11.22 -2.87
N GLU A 115 0.05 12.07 -3.75
CA GLU A 115 1.48 12.45 -3.73
C GLU A 115 1.89 13.26 -2.50
N ASN A 116 0.93 13.77 -1.73
CA ASN A 116 1.23 14.72 -0.65
C ASN A 116 1.63 14.08 0.68
N TYR A 117 1.48 12.76 0.84
CA TYR A 117 1.79 12.10 2.11
C TYR A 117 3.28 11.78 2.28
N PHE A 118 3.97 11.48 1.20
CA PHE A 118 5.38 11.14 1.24
C PHE A 118 6.16 11.97 0.23
N LYS A 119 7.32 12.47 0.65
CA LYS A 119 8.23 13.20 -0.25
C LYS A 119 9.30 12.25 -0.78
N ASN A 120 9.72 12.47 -2.02
CA ASN A 120 10.89 11.80 -2.55
C ASN A 120 12.12 12.16 -1.71
N ILE A 121 12.97 11.19 -1.43
CA ILE A 121 14.16 11.37 -0.60
C ILE A 121 15.38 11.13 -1.47
N THR A 122 16.18 12.18 -1.64
CA THR A 122 17.54 12.04 -2.17
C THR A 122 18.46 11.88 -0.98
N PRO A 123 19.10 10.72 -0.78
CA PRO A 123 20.02 10.55 0.33
C PRO A 123 21.19 11.52 0.13
N VAL A 124 21.35 12.43 1.06
CA VAL A 124 22.58 13.20 1.17
C VAL A 124 23.65 12.21 1.63
N ALA A 125 24.70 12.04 0.85
CA ALA A 125 25.84 11.24 1.28
C ALA A 125 26.28 11.77 2.63
N ALA A 126 25.95 11.04 3.70
CA ALA A 126 26.52 11.37 5.00
C ALA A 126 28.04 11.35 4.82
N PRO A 127 28.77 12.38 5.29
CA PRO A 127 30.22 12.32 5.28
C PRO A 127 30.59 10.99 5.95
N ILE A 128 31.31 10.15 5.22
CA ILE A 128 31.86 8.92 5.81
C ILE A 128 32.75 9.42 6.94
N VAL A 129 32.20 9.47 8.14
CA VAL A 129 33.03 9.57 9.34
C VAL A 129 33.85 8.30 9.28
N LYS A 130 35.07 8.41 8.76
CA LYS A 130 36.06 7.35 8.92
C LYS A 130 36.08 7.12 10.42
N GLU A 131 35.40 6.09 10.84
CA GLU A 131 35.48 5.57 12.20
C GLU A 131 36.98 5.36 12.40
N LYS A 132 37.54 6.27 13.18
CA LYS A 132 38.96 6.20 13.57
C LYS A 132 39.06 4.86 14.21
N ASP A 133 39.74 3.91 13.54
CA ASP A 133 39.97 2.59 14.06
C ASP A 133 40.30 2.69 15.54
N SER A 134 39.28 2.67 16.37
CA SER A 134 39.42 2.39 17.78
C SER A 134 39.87 0.96 17.79
N LYS A 135 41.20 0.76 17.83
CA LYS A 135 41.79 -0.51 18.22
C LYS A 135 41.11 -0.89 19.53
N VAL A 136 40.02 -1.63 19.41
CA VAL A 136 39.47 -2.37 20.53
C VAL A 136 40.57 -3.34 20.87
N SER A 137 41.41 -2.90 21.83
CA SER A 137 42.36 -3.76 22.48
C SER A 137 41.61 -4.96 23.04
N SER A 138 41.65 -6.04 22.28
CA SER A 138 41.07 -7.33 22.66
C SER A 138 41.91 -7.92 23.80
N ASN A 139 41.82 -7.33 24.98
CA ASN A 139 42.48 -7.87 26.20
C ASN A 139 41.58 -8.88 26.95
N LYS A 140 40.57 -9.43 26.25
CA LYS A 140 39.67 -10.43 26.82
C LYS A 140 40.18 -11.88 26.78
N SER A 141 41.25 -12.15 26.02
CA SER A 141 41.75 -13.53 25.88
C SER A 141 42.68 -14.00 27.03
N SER A 142 43.29 -13.07 27.74
CA SER A 142 44.23 -13.43 28.81
C SER A 142 43.54 -13.98 30.08
N ILE A 143 42.36 -13.55 30.42
CA ILE A 143 41.66 -13.97 31.63
C ILE A 143 41.19 -15.42 31.50
N TRP A 144 40.80 -15.88 30.34
CA TRP A 144 40.37 -17.26 30.13
C TRP A 144 41.50 -18.25 30.25
N ILE A 145 42.71 -17.90 29.80
CA ILE A 145 43.89 -18.72 29.91
C ILE A 145 44.30 -18.87 31.38
N ILE A 146 44.17 -17.84 32.20
CA ILE A 146 44.47 -17.88 33.62
C ILE A 146 43.50 -18.82 34.34
N TRP A 147 42.22 -18.77 34.07
CA TRP A 147 41.26 -19.66 34.68
C TRP A 147 41.44 -21.11 34.29
N THR A 148 41.80 -21.44 33.05
CA THR A 148 42.09 -22.80 32.63
C THR A 148 43.35 -23.37 33.33
N LEU A 149 44.40 -22.57 33.52
CA LEU A 149 45.60 -22.99 34.26
C LEU A 149 45.31 -23.26 35.73
N ILE A 150 44.47 -22.47 36.38
CA ILE A 150 44.07 -22.67 37.77
C ILE A 150 43.27 -23.98 37.91
N ILE A 151 42.32 -24.25 37.07
CA ILE A 151 41.49 -25.46 37.14
C ILE A 151 42.32 -26.70 36.87
N THR A 152 43.24 -26.67 35.90
CA THR A 152 44.13 -27.83 35.63
C THR A 152 45.09 -28.14 36.77
N SER A 153 45.66 -27.11 37.42
CA SER A 153 46.53 -27.32 38.58
C SER A 153 45.79 -27.91 39.79
N ILE A 154 44.57 -27.48 40.06
CA ILE A 154 43.74 -28.04 41.12
C ILE A 154 43.44 -29.54 40.84
N ALA A 155 43.11 -29.89 39.59
CA ALA A 155 42.84 -31.26 39.19
C ALA A 155 44.06 -32.19 39.41
N ILE A 156 45.26 -31.71 39.08
CA ILE A 156 46.49 -32.47 39.28
C ILE A 156 46.79 -32.72 40.79
N ILE A 157 46.59 -31.71 41.63
CA ILE A 157 46.76 -31.81 43.05
C ILE A 157 45.79 -32.85 43.64
N LEU A 158 44.53 -32.83 43.21
CA LEU A 158 43.54 -33.79 43.69
C LEU A 158 43.88 -35.26 43.28
N ILE A 159 44.43 -35.43 42.07
CA ILE A 159 44.86 -36.77 41.62
C ILE A 159 46.03 -37.30 42.46
N LEU A 160 47.03 -36.46 42.74
CA LEU A 160 48.18 -36.83 43.56
C LEU A 160 47.78 -37.11 45.00
N TYR A 161 46.87 -36.37 45.57
CA TYR A 161 46.37 -36.59 46.93
C TYR A 161 45.61 -37.92 47.07
N LYS A 162 44.93 -38.36 46.01
CA LYS A 162 44.18 -39.63 46.02
C LYS A 162 45.09 -40.86 45.87
N GLN A 163 46.34 -40.69 45.40
CA GLN A 163 47.30 -41.75 45.19
C GLN A 163 48.31 -41.93 46.38
N SER A 164 48.32 -41.00 47.29
CA SER A 164 49.07 -41.02 48.53
C SER A 164 48.19 -41.54 49.67
#